data_c8d2c5b73e3d8ecb3ea30c2bf64e05ed
#
_entry.id   c8d2c5b73e3d8ecb3ea30c2bf64e05ed
#
_cell.length_a   1.000
_cell.length_b   1.000
_cell.length_c   1.000
_cell.angle_alpha   90.00
_cell.angle_beta   90.00
_cell.angle_gamma   90.00
#
_symmetry.space_group_name_H-M   'P 1'
#
loop_
_entity.id
_entity.type
_entity.pdbx_description
1 polymer ?
#
loop_
_entity_poly.entity_id
_entity_poly.type
_entity_poly.pdbx_seq_one_letter_code
_entity_poly.pdbx_strand_id
1 'polypeptide(L)'
;ALDSDDTTHYWATHPADAARVANAEAFGATGLFLDARQARDLFADFPTLSRRVTAHYYRGMGLTFGARNLVDTAAVVDIDALPEADALPWTRYTAGMLVEAARLEPDDATRAPYAAMAWQQCVDELRRLLPDVAPLWSRRQRARQRQIEAAPRVALIDLGFDVPMPDGSAADAVALRTDFAGGEAENTPDSRLLERLSGLFAKRLAHAIAVMPDVERAEATSRLAALQVLHVHARCLRSLHLDAMACLPLSRGLHGDAPALREWLLRTAARYRTGVDALMVALDALPLDDSQSMGRHLRAGCGHLADVDDGPLSYMRATMPLPELLDRLYRQQLAQLVTQADLQEQLHGIQPIRLVNFAKTPPAAAPA
;
A
#
# COMPACT_ATOMS: atom_id res chain seq x y z
N ALA A 1 12.29 4.23 8.42
CA ALA A 1 11.06 4.99 8.63
C ALA A 1 11.27 6.06 9.70
N LEU A 2 12.00 7.12 9.35
CA LEU A 2 12.11 8.37 10.12
C LEU A 2 11.69 9.51 9.20
N ASP A 3 10.51 9.33 8.58
CA ASP A 3 10.00 10.24 7.56
C ASP A 3 8.66 10.80 8.01
N SER A 4 8.68 11.56 9.08
CA SER A 4 7.55 12.41 9.41
C SER A 4 8.03 13.65 10.11
N ASP A 5 7.79 14.79 9.48
CA ASP A 5 8.08 16.14 9.91
C ASP A 5 9.57 16.58 9.84
N ASP A 6 10.01 16.87 8.62
CA ASP A 6 11.27 17.62 8.39
C ASP A 6 11.21 19.06 8.91
N THR A 7 10.06 19.53 9.41
CA THR A 7 9.88 20.91 9.89
C THR A 7 9.33 20.95 11.30
N THR A 8 10.01 21.68 12.16
CA THR A 8 9.52 21.98 13.51
C THR A 8 8.31 22.91 13.42
N HIS A 9 7.14 22.45 13.85
CA HIS A 9 5.96 23.29 13.94
C HIS A 9 6.10 24.30 15.08
N TYR A 10 5.56 25.50 14.90
CA TYR A 10 5.64 26.61 15.88
C TYR A 10 5.18 26.22 17.28
N TRP A 11 4.23 25.28 17.40
CA TRP A 11 3.69 24.80 18.68
C TRP A 11 4.28 23.46 19.14
N ALA A 12 5.29 22.94 18.43
CA ALA A 12 5.94 21.73 18.89
C ALA A 12 6.78 22.02 20.13
N THR A 13 6.58 21.25 21.18
CA THR A 13 7.38 21.34 22.41
C THR A 13 8.83 20.88 22.21
N HIS A 14 9.08 20.18 21.11
CA HIS A 14 10.41 19.68 20.72
C HIS A 14 10.65 19.92 19.22
N PRO A 15 11.90 20.18 18.81
CA PRO A 15 12.27 20.20 17.39
C PRO A 15 11.96 18.86 16.71
N ALA A 16 11.71 18.89 15.40
CA ALA A 16 11.60 17.68 14.59
C ALA A 16 12.83 16.77 14.76
N ASP A 17 12.65 15.47 14.68
CA ASP A 17 13.73 14.51 14.94
C ASP A 17 14.92 14.72 13.99
N ALA A 18 14.69 15.07 12.73
CA ALA A 18 15.74 15.44 11.78
C ALA A 18 16.56 16.65 12.27
N ALA A 19 15.92 17.69 12.81
CA ALA A 19 16.60 18.86 13.35
C ALA A 19 17.41 18.51 14.62
N ARG A 20 16.89 17.61 15.45
CA ARG A 20 17.60 17.13 16.66
C ARG A 20 18.84 16.33 16.30
N VAL A 21 18.74 15.43 15.32
CA VAL A 21 19.89 14.65 14.81
C VAL A 21 20.93 15.58 14.21
N ALA A 22 20.54 16.50 13.32
CA ALA A 22 21.45 17.47 12.71
C ALA A 22 22.16 18.35 13.74
N ASN A 23 21.46 18.80 14.78
CA ASN A 23 22.05 19.56 15.88
C ASN A 23 23.05 18.72 16.69
N ALA A 24 22.74 17.46 16.96
CA ALA A 24 23.65 16.56 17.68
C ALA A 24 24.91 16.27 16.87
N GLU A 25 24.76 16.05 15.56
CA GLU A 25 25.89 15.86 14.63
C GLU A 25 26.76 17.13 14.51
N ALA A 26 26.13 18.31 14.36
CA ALA A 26 26.82 19.60 14.29
C ALA A 26 27.57 19.93 15.59
N PHE A 27 27.03 19.53 16.74
CA PHE A 27 27.68 19.72 18.02
C PHE A 27 28.94 18.86 18.19
N GLY A 28 28.99 17.70 17.52
CA GLY A 28 30.17 16.83 17.41
C GLY A 28 30.76 16.36 18.76
N ALA A 29 29.96 16.40 19.83
CA ALA A 29 30.42 15.94 21.14
C ALA A 29 30.61 14.43 21.13
N THR A 30 31.75 13.99 21.60
CA THR A 30 32.02 12.58 21.86
C THR A 30 31.02 12.07 22.90
N GLY A 31 30.23 11.03 22.56
CA GLY A 31 29.30 10.44 23.52
C GLY A 31 30.02 9.92 24.78
N LEU A 32 29.35 10.01 25.93
CA LEU A 32 29.87 9.46 27.19
C LEU A 32 29.92 7.92 27.16
N PHE A 33 29.13 7.29 26.32
CA PHE A 33 29.10 5.84 26.17
C PHE A 33 29.36 5.48 24.71
N LEU A 34 30.46 4.79 24.47
CA LEU A 34 30.82 4.21 23.18
C LEU A 34 30.58 2.70 23.26
N ASP A 35 29.36 2.29 23.15
CA ASP A 35 28.96 0.87 23.07
C ASP A 35 28.56 0.52 21.64
N ALA A 36 29.30 -0.39 21.02
CA ALA A 36 29.02 -0.85 19.65
C ALA A 36 27.85 -1.85 19.57
N ARG A 37 27.35 -2.31 20.72
CA ARG A 37 26.18 -3.20 20.77
C ARG A 37 24.93 -2.47 20.31
N GLN A 38 23.98 -3.22 19.76
CA GLN A 38 22.67 -2.66 19.42
C GLN A 38 21.92 -2.26 20.70
N ALA A 39 21.17 -1.15 20.66
CA ALA A 39 20.43 -0.66 21.83
C ALA A 39 19.50 -1.73 22.44
N ARG A 40 18.99 -2.67 21.65
CA ARG A 40 18.18 -3.80 22.14
C ARG A 40 18.94 -4.72 23.09
N ASP A 41 20.27 -4.82 22.95
CA ASP A 41 21.13 -5.70 23.75
C ASP A 41 21.35 -5.15 25.17
N LEU A 42 20.91 -3.91 25.44
CA LEU A 42 20.88 -3.31 26.78
C LEU A 42 19.77 -3.90 27.66
N PHE A 43 18.84 -4.64 27.09
CA PHE A 43 17.71 -5.23 27.78
C PHE A 43 17.86 -6.74 27.82
N ALA A 44 17.67 -7.34 29.01
CA ALA A 44 17.78 -8.78 29.19
C ALA A 44 16.78 -9.58 28.34
N ASP A 45 15.59 -9.02 28.09
CA ASP A 45 14.54 -9.59 27.24
C ASP A 45 13.81 -8.47 26.51
N PHE A 46 14.43 -7.95 25.46
CA PHE A 46 13.85 -6.87 24.63
C PHE A 46 12.55 -7.27 23.95
N PRO A 47 12.36 -8.50 23.41
CA PRO A 47 11.10 -8.90 22.79
C PRO A 47 9.91 -8.84 23.77
N THR A 48 10.06 -9.36 24.99
CA THR A 48 9.01 -9.30 26.01
C THR A 48 8.76 -7.87 26.48
N LEU A 49 9.80 -7.05 26.65
CA LEU A 49 9.65 -5.64 27.00
C LEU A 49 8.90 -4.88 25.92
N SER A 50 9.29 -5.04 24.66
CA SER A 50 8.63 -4.44 23.49
C SER A 50 7.14 -4.76 23.42
N ARG A 51 6.79 -6.05 23.56
CA ARG A 51 5.38 -6.49 23.58
C ARG A 51 4.59 -5.85 24.74
N ARG A 52 5.18 -5.75 25.92
CA ARG A 52 4.55 -5.11 27.08
C ARG A 52 4.33 -3.60 26.84
N VAL A 53 5.30 -2.89 26.29
CA VAL A 53 5.20 -1.47 25.95
C VAL A 53 4.12 -1.27 24.90
N THR A 54 4.12 -2.03 23.81
CA THR A 54 3.10 -1.97 22.75
C THR A 54 1.70 -2.24 23.31
N ALA A 55 1.55 -3.26 24.15
CA ALA A 55 0.29 -3.61 24.79
C ALA A 55 -0.21 -2.47 25.73
N HIS A 56 0.71 -1.84 26.46
CA HIS A 56 0.39 -0.70 27.32
C HIS A 56 -0.08 0.50 26.50
N TYR A 57 0.65 0.83 25.44
CA TYR A 57 0.34 1.93 24.54
C TYR A 57 -1.05 1.74 23.89
N TYR A 58 -1.34 0.56 23.34
CA TYR A 58 -2.64 0.28 22.72
C TYR A 58 -3.80 0.34 23.71
N ARG A 59 -3.61 -0.13 24.95
CA ARG A 59 -4.64 0.03 26.01
C ARG A 59 -4.87 1.51 26.36
N GLY A 60 -3.80 2.31 26.41
CA GLY A 60 -3.89 3.76 26.60
C GLY A 60 -4.67 4.47 25.49
N MET A 61 -4.64 3.93 24.27
CA MET A 61 -5.44 4.39 23.14
C MET A 61 -6.90 3.86 23.15
N GLY A 62 -7.30 3.11 24.18
CA GLY A 62 -8.64 2.53 24.26
C GLY A 62 -8.87 1.31 23.36
N LEU A 63 -7.80 0.72 22.79
CA LEU A 63 -7.94 -0.47 21.95
C LEU A 63 -8.09 -1.71 22.82
N THR A 64 -9.13 -2.49 22.53
CA THR A 64 -9.34 -3.80 23.13
C THR A 64 -8.70 -4.86 22.24
N PHE A 65 -7.75 -5.63 22.79
CA PHE A 65 -7.08 -6.71 22.06
C PHE A 65 -6.71 -7.85 22.99
N GLY A 66 -6.64 -9.07 22.46
CA GLY A 66 -6.14 -10.27 23.14
C GLY A 66 -4.76 -10.65 22.67
N ALA A 67 -4.17 -11.67 23.31
CA ALA A 67 -2.85 -12.19 22.93
C ALA A 67 -2.73 -12.62 21.46
N ARG A 68 -3.84 -13.02 20.84
CA ARG A 68 -3.91 -13.41 19.43
C ARG A 68 -3.75 -12.24 18.44
N ASN A 69 -3.97 -11.00 18.89
CA ASN A 69 -3.87 -9.81 18.08
C ASN A 69 -2.45 -9.21 18.10
N LEU A 70 -1.57 -9.72 18.97
CA LEU A 70 -0.18 -9.31 19.06
C LEU A 70 0.67 -10.30 18.28
N VAL A 71 1.08 -9.91 17.09
CA VAL A 71 2.01 -10.68 16.26
C VAL A 71 3.44 -10.16 16.46
N ASP A 72 4.42 -11.03 16.22
CA ASP A 72 5.83 -10.64 16.26
C ASP A 72 6.11 -9.66 15.13
N THR A 73 6.90 -8.61 15.40
CA THR A 73 7.29 -7.63 14.38
C THR A 73 8.05 -8.31 13.23
N ALA A 74 8.85 -9.34 13.50
CA ALA A 74 9.51 -10.11 12.47
C ALA A 74 8.50 -10.78 11.54
N ALA A 75 7.41 -11.37 12.07
CA ALA A 75 6.36 -11.96 11.27
C ALA A 75 5.61 -10.93 10.39
N VAL A 76 5.49 -9.68 10.87
CA VAL A 76 4.88 -8.59 10.07
C VAL A 76 5.84 -8.12 8.97
N VAL A 77 7.13 -8.00 9.28
CA VAL A 77 8.17 -7.61 8.30
C VAL A 77 8.31 -8.70 7.23
N ASP A 78 8.32 -9.97 7.62
CA ASP A 78 8.38 -11.10 6.68
C ASP A 78 7.16 -11.18 5.74
N ILE A 79 6.00 -10.71 6.23
CA ILE A 79 4.77 -10.67 5.41
C ILE A 79 4.88 -9.62 4.29
N ASP A 80 5.58 -8.51 4.49
CA ASP A 80 5.71 -7.43 3.51
C ASP A 80 6.99 -7.53 2.65
N ALA A 81 7.97 -8.32 3.07
CA ALA A 81 9.18 -8.55 2.31
C ALA A 81 8.90 -9.44 1.10
N LEU A 82 9.38 -9.03 -0.07
CA LEU A 82 9.47 -9.95 -1.21
C LEU A 82 10.44 -11.08 -0.86
N PRO A 83 10.19 -12.32 -1.33
CA PRO A 83 11.19 -13.37 -1.25
C PRO A 83 12.54 -12.88 -1.75
N GLU A 84 13.64 -13.28 -1.12
CA GLU A 84 14.99 -12.84 -1.48
C GLU A 84 15.29 -13.08 -2.98
N ALA A 85 14.76 -14.17 -3.53
CA ALA A 85 14.85 -14.50 -4.95
C ALA A 85 14.20 -13.44 -5.86
N ASP A 86 13.17 -12.74 -5.40
CA ASP A 86 12.43 -11.74 -6.18
C ASP A 86 12.90 -10.31 -5.89
N ALA A 87 13.55 -10.05 -4.76
CA ALA A 87 13.94 -8.70 -4.34
C ALA A 87 14.93 -8.03 -5.31
N LEU A 88 15.90 -8.77 -5.83
CA LEU A 88 16.87 -8.25 -6.78
C LEU A 88 16.27 -8.02 -8.18
N PRO A 89 15.59 -8.98 -8.82
CA PRO A 89 14.89 -8.76 -10.08
C PRO A 89 13.89 -7.59 -9.97
N TRP A 90 13.13 -7.50 -8.87
CA TRP A 90 12.24 -6.39 -8.60
C TRP A 90 12.96 -5.05 -8.64
N THR A 91 14.07 -4.90 -7.90
CA THR A 91 14.85 -3.65 -7.85
C THR A 91 15.44 -3.27 -9.21
N ARG A 92 15.96 -4.24 -9.97
CA ARG A 92 16.50 -4.00 -11.31
C ARG A 92 15.43 -3.59 -12.31
N TYR A 93 14.29 -4.27 -12.26
CA TYR A 93 13.19 -4.08 -13.20
C TYR A 93 12.37 -2.83 -12.89
N THR A 94 12.09 -2.53 -11.63
CA THR A 94 11.17 -1.46 -11.25
C THR A 94 11.86 -0.19 -10.78
N ALA A 95 13.08 -0.28 -10.23
CA ALA A 95 13.79 0.85 -9.61
C ALA A 95 12.92 1.67 -8.63
N GLY A 96 11.96 1.01 -7.96
CA GLY A 96 11.02 1.65 -7.04
C GLY A 96 9.81 2.31 -7.72
N MET A 97 9.68 2.26 -9.05
CA MET A 97 8.53 2.84 -9.76
C MET A 97 7.20 2.15 -9.44
N LEU A 98 7.21 0.90 -9.02
CA LEU A 98 6.01 0.12 -8.70
C LEU A 98 5.66 0.14 -7.20
N VAL A 99 5.92 1.23 -6.50
CA VAL A 99 5.57 1.37 -5.09
C VAL A 99 4.07 1.15 -4.85
N GLU A 100 3.23 1.59 -5.80
CA GLU A 100 1.80 1.33 -5.83
C GLU A 100 1.42 0.46 -7.03
N ALA A 101 2.00 -0.73 -7.10
CA ALA A 101 1.87 -1.67 -8.22
C ALA A 101 0.41 -1.94 -8.64
N ALA A 102 -0.51 -2.00 -7.68
CA ALA A 102 -1.93 -2.18 -7.93
C ALA A 102 -2.60 -1.04 -8.73
N ARG A 103 -1.85 0.00 -9.10
CA ARG A 103 -2.34 1.13 -9.89
C ARG A 103 -1.80 1.17 -11.32
N LEU A 104 -0.89 0.29 -11.66
CA LEU A 104 -0.43 0.14 -13.04
C LEU A 104 -1.44 -0.74 -13.79
N GLU A 105 -1.96 -0.24 -14.89
CA GLU A 105 -2.92 -0.93 -15.74
C GLU A 105 -2.18 -1.61 -16.90
N PRO A 106 -1.84 -2.90 -16.80
CA PRO A 106 -1.16 -3.60 -17.86
C PRO A 106 -2.13 -4.08 -18.94
N ASP A 107 -3.04 -3.21 -19.39
CA ASP A 107 -4.03 -3.54 -20.41
C ASP A 107 -3.58 -3.15 -21.83
N ASP A 108 -4.34 -3.63 -22.83
CA ASP A 108 -4.04 -3.38 -24.24
C ASP A 108 -4.28 -1.92 -24.63
N ALA A 109 -5.21 -1.24 -23.99
CA ALA A 109 -5.52 0.16 -24.29
C ALA A 109 -4.38 1.09 -23.84
N THR A 110 -3.85 0.90 -22.62
CA THR A 110 -2.69 1.66 -22.13
C THR A 110 -1.42 1.33 -22.89
N ARG A 111 -1.29 0.12 -23.44
CA ARG A 111 -0.13 -0.33 -24.22
C ARG A 111 -0.14 0.17 -25.67
N ALA A 112 -1.33 0.39 -26.26
CA ALA A 112 -1.49 0.70 -27.68
C ALA A 112 -0.63 1.89 -28.17
N PRO A 113 -0.49 3.02 -27.44
CA PRO A 113 0.36 4.15 -27.85
C PRO A 113 1.84 3.78 -28.02
N TYR A 114 2.29 2.70 -27.43
CA TYR A 114 3.68 2.23 -27.43
C TYR A 114 3.90 1.00 -28.33
N ALA A 115 2.90 0.61 -29.13
CA ALA A 115 2.92 -0.63 -29.92
C ALA A 115 4.19 -0.78 -30.79
N ALA A 116 4.67 0.28 -31.40
CA ALA A 116 5.86 0.30 -32.26
C ALA A 116 7.18 0.47 -31.50
N MET A 117 7.15 0.72 -30.19
CA MET A 117 8.35 1.01 -29.40
C MET A 117 9.18 -0.26 -29.18
N ALA A 118 10.48 -0.18 -29.45
CA ALA A 118 11.42 -1.28 -29.21
C ALA A 118 11.63 -1.50 -27.69
N TRP A 119 12.03 -2.70 -27.31
CA TRP A 119 12.18 -3.09 -25.90
C TRP A 119 13.10 -2.16 -25.11
N GLN A 120 14.35 -1.97 -25.61
CA GLN A 120 15.30 -1.05 -24.95
C GLN A 120 14.77 0.38 -24.86
N GLN A 121 14.04 0.85 -25.86
CA GLN A 121 13.44 2.19 -25.83
C GLN A 121 12.40 2.33 -24.72
N CYS A 122 11.59 1.29 -24.43
CA CYS A 122 10.68 1.30 -23.28
C CYS A 122 11.44 1.49 -21.96
N VAL A 123 12.55 0.77 -21.81
CA VAL A 123 13.39 0.85 -20.59
C VAL A 123 14.04 2.24 -20.46
N ASP A 124 14.58 2.76 -21.55
CA ASP A 124 15.22 4.07 -21.55
C ASP A 124 14.23 5.21 -21.25
N GLU A 125 13.01 5.07 -21.74
CA GLU A 125 11.95 6.03 -21.46
C GLU A 125 11.47 5.97 -20.01
N LEU A 126 11.32 4.75 -19.46
CA LEU A 126 11.04 4.57 -18.02
C LEU A 126 12.15 5.16 -17.16
N ARG A 127 13.41 5.00 -17.58
CA ARG A 127 14.57 5.60 -16.88
C ARG A 127 14.51 7.13 -16.88
N ARG A 128 14.03 7.77 -17.96
CA ARG A 128 13.84 9.22 -18.02
C ARG A 128 12.74 9.72 -17.07
N LEU A 129 11.73 8.89 -16.81
CA LEU A 129 10.62 9.24 -15.92
C LEU A 129 10.95 9.06 -14.43
N LEU A 130 12.05 8.37 -14.07
CA LEU A 130 12.42 8.12 -12.67
C LEU A 130 12.36 9.35 -11.76
N PRO A 131 12.88 10.54 -12.17
CA PRO A 131 12.85 11.71 -11.30
C PRO A 131 11.44 12.17 -10.91
N ASP A 132 10.44 11.90 -11.77
CA ASP A 132 9.07 12.37 -11.59
C ASP A 132 8.22 11.38 -10.77
N VAL A 133 8.70 10.13 -10.61
CA VAL A 133 7.92 9.04 -9.98
C VAL A 133 7.77 9.25 -8.47
N ALA A 134 8.83 9.57 -7.75
CA ALA A 134 8.77 9.77 -6.30
C ALA A 134 7.88 10.97 -5.92
N PRO A 135 7.98 12.14 -6.60
CA PRO A 135 7.02 13.22 -6.41
C PRO A 135 5.57 12.83 -6.73
N LEU A 136 5.33 12.04 -7.79
CA LEU A 136 4.01 11.53 -8.14
C LEU A 136 3.41 10.73 -6.97
N TRP A 137 4.14 9.75 -6.46
CA TRP A 137 3.66 8.91 -5.35
C TRP A 137 3.40 9.71 -4.09
N SER A 138 4.28 10.64 -3.74
CA SER A 138 4.10 11.51 -2.58
C SER A 138 2.86 12.40 -2.69
N ARG A 139 2.57 12.94 -3.89
CA ARG A 139 1.35 13.73 -4.12
C ARG A 139 0.10 12.85 -4.02
N ARG A 140 0.10 11.66 -4.63
CA ARG A 140 -1.02 10.72 -4.58
C ARG A 140 -1.29 10.22 -3.17
N GLN A 141 -0.26 9.92 -2.40
CA GLN A 141 -0.41 9.51 -1.01
C GLN A 141 -1.05 10.62 -0.17
N ARG A 142 -0.57 11.87 -0.31
CA ARG A 142 -1.17 13.02 0.37
C ARG A 142 -2.62 13.29 -0.06
N ALA A 143 -2.92 13.16 -1.35
CA ALA A 143 -4.29 13.30 -1.85
C ALA A 143 -5.21 12.22 -1.26
N ARG A 144 -4.75 10.95 -1.22
CA ARG A 144 -5.49 9.85 -0.60
C ARG A 144 -5.72 10.08 0.89
N GLN A 145 -4.72 10.57 1.61
CA GLN A 145 -4.85 10.88 3.04
C GLN A 145 -5.92 11.94 3.27
N ARG A 146 -5.88 13.06 2.52
CA ARG A 146 -6.93 14.09 2.59
C ARG A 146 -8.32 13.55 2.25
N GLN A 147 -8.42 12.69 1.24
CA GLN A 147 -9.67 12.03 0.86
C GLN A 147 -10.25 11.20 2.01
N ILE A 148 -9.41 10.40 2.69
CA ILE A 148 -9.81 9.60 3.86
C ILE A 148 -10.26 10.50 5.00
N GLU A 149 -9.53 11.56 5.29
CA GLU A 149 -9.85 12.51 6.38
C GLU A 149 -11.13 13.32 6.10
N ALA A 150 -11.40 13.65 4.83
CA ALA A 150 -12.60 14.35 4.41
C ALA A 150 -13.85 13.46 4.42
N ALA A 151 -13.72 12.15 4.17
CA ALA A 151 -14.83 11.23 3.97
C ALA A 151 -15.91 11.27 5.06
N PRO A 152 -15.62 11.16 6.37
CA PRO A 152 -16.66 11.23 7.41
C PRO A 152 -17.29 12.60 7.52
N ARG A 153 -16.56 13.69 7.28
CA ARG A 153 -17.06 15.05 7.34
C ARG A 153 -18.02 15.34 6.18
N VAL A 154 -17.65 14.95 4.98
CA VAL A 154 -18.52 15.07 3.79
C VAL A 154 -19.81 14.30 4.01
N ALA A 155 -19.74 13.08 4.54
CA ALA A 155 -20.93 12.29 4.86
C ALA A 155 -21.87 12.99 5.85
N LEU A 156 -21.34 13.63 6.88
CA LEU A 156 -22.14 14.42 7.83
C LEU A 156 -22.78 15.66 7.18
N ILE A 157 -22.01 16.41 6.38
CA ILE A 157 -22.53 17.58 5.65
C ILE A 157 -23.66 17.17 4.69
N ASP A 158 -23.52 16.05 3.98
CA ASP A 158 -24.52 15.56 3.05
C ASP A 158 -25.81 15.06 3.76
N LEU A 159 -25.69 14.72 5.04
CA LEU A 159 -26.81 14.40 5.93
C LEU A 159 -27.43 15.64 6.61
N GLY A 160 -26.88 16.83 6.36
CA GLY A 160 -27.37 18.09 6.90
C GLY A 160 -26.87 18.42 8.30
N PHE A 161 -25.78 17.80 8.76
CA PHE A 161 -25.17 18.14 10.04
C PHE A 161 -24.16 19.28 9.89
N ASP A 162 -24.11 20.17 10.90
CA ASP A 162 -23.04 21.14 11.02
C ASP A 162 -21.75 20.45 11.48
N VAL A 163 -20.69 20.63 10.72
CA VAL A 163 -19.40 20.02 11.01
C VAL A 163 -18.38 21.10 11.35
N PRO A 164 -17.96 21.24 12.63
CA PRO A 164 -16.90 22.17 12.98
C PRO A 164 -15.55 21.68 12.51
N MET A 165 -14.69 22.60 12.10
CA MET A 165 -13.28 22.31 11.85
C MET A 165 -12.52 22.20 13.19
N PRO A 166 -11.32 21.58 13.23
CA PRO A 166 -10.52 21.44 14.45
C PRO A 166 -10.18 22.78 15.12
N ASP A 167 -10.14 23.87 14.35
CA ASP A 167 -9.91 25.24 14.82
C ASP A 167 -11.20 25.95 15.30
N GLY A 168 -12.35 25.26 15.28
CA GLY A 168 -13.67 25.80 15.67
C GLY A 168 -14.36 26.62 14.58
N SER A 169 -13.75 26.78 13.41
CA SER A 169 -14.41 27.45 12.27
C SER A 169 -15.48 26.53 11.63
N ALA A 170 -16.39 27.14 10.85
CA ALA A 170 -17.32 26.35 10.04
C ALA A 170 -16.55 25.62 8.92
N ALA A 171 -16.92 24.37 8.67
CA ALA A 171 -16.32 23.60 7.59
C ALA A 171 -16.63 24.22 6.22
N ASP A 172 -15.60 24.44 5.39
CA ASP A 172 -15.81 24.74 4.00
C ASP A 172 -16.22 23.47 3.25
N ALA A 173 -17.54 23.33 3.05
CA ALA A 173 -18.12 22.17 2.37
C ALA A 173 -17.59 21.98 0.94
N VAL A 174 -17.23 23.07 0.24
CA VAL A 174 -16.67 23.00 -1.11
C VAL A 174 -15.25 22.45 -1.07
N ALA A 175 -14.41 22.95 -0.16
CA ALA A 175 -13.04 22.48 0.02
C ALA A 175 -13.02 21.00 0.43
N LEU A 176 -13.87 20.61 1.39
CA LEU A 176 -13.96 19.21 1.83
C LEU A 176 -14.42 18.25 0.71
N ARG A 177 -15.42 18.66 -0.10
CA ARG A 177 -15.85 17.85 -1.25
C ARG A 177 -14.75 17.77 -2.32
N THR A 178 -13.98 18.84 -2.50
CA THR A 178 -12.83 18.84 -3.41
C THR A 178 -11.75 17.88 -2.93
N ASP A 179 -11.42 17.89 -1.64
CA ASP A 179 -10.48 16.95 -1.03
C ASP A 179 -10.99 15.51 -1.09
N PHE A 180 -12.30 15.29 -0.86
CA PHE A 180 -12.94 13.98 -0.98
C PHE A 180 -12.98 13.47 -2.42
N ALA A 181 -13.29 14.31 -3.40
CA ALA A 181 -13.22 13.94 -4.82
C ALA A 181 -11.83 13.48 -5.24
N GLY A 182 -10.82 13.93 -4.49
CA GLY A 182 -9.45 13.43 -4.54
C GLY A 182 -8.74 13.66 -5.85
N GLY A 183 -7.48 13.29 -5.91
CA GLY A 183 -6.65 13.44 -7.10
C GLY A 183 -6.93 12.41 -8.22
N GLU A 184 -8.12 11.85 -8.31
CA GLU A 184 -8.57 10.98 -9.41
C GLU A 184 -9.16 11.79 -10.59
N ALA A 185 -9.02 13.12 -10.57
CA ALA A 185 -9.44 13.94 -11.69
C ALA A 185 -8.69 13.51 -12.96
N GLU A 186 -9.44 13.09 -13.95
CA GLU A 186 -8.93 12.77 -15.28
C GLU A 186 -8.19 13.99 -15.87
N ASN A 187 -7.17 13.73 -16.70
CA ASN A 187 -6.36 14.76 -17.39
C ASN A 187 -5.44 15.64 -16.50
N THR A 188 -5.20 15.27 -15.25
CA THR A 188 -4.14 15.94 -14.46
C THR A 188 -2.75 15.53 -14.96
N PRO A 189 -1.68 16.34 -14.70
CA PRO A 189 -0.31 15.92 -14.99
C PRO A 189 0.05 14.58 -14.34
N ASP A 190 -0.47 14.31 -13.13
CA ASP A 190 -0.23 13.07 -12.40
C ASP A 190 -0.94 11.87 -13.04
N SER A 191 -2.18 12.02 -13.54
CA SER A 191 -2.87 10.95 -14.25
C SER A 191 -2.19 10.61 -15.57
N ARG A 192 -1.74 11.61 -16.35
CA ARG A 192 -1.00 11.40 -17.59
C ARG A 192 0.35 10.70 -17.36
N LEU A 193 1.07 11.07 -16.28
CA LEU A 193 2.32 10.40 -15.94
C LEU A 193 2.06 8.94 -15.55
N LEU A 194 1.00 8.68 -14.79
CA LEU A 194 0.62 7.31 -14.42
C LEU A 194 0.24 6.47 -15.64
N GLU A 195 -0.58 6.99 -16.56
CA GLU A 195 -0.93 6.33 -17.82
C GLU A 195 0.32 6.01 -18.64
N ARG A 196 1.24 6.98 -18.75
CA ARG A 196 2.52 6.78 -19.45
C ARG A 196 3.37 5.69 -18.82
N LEU A 197 3.50 5.69 -17.49
CA LEU A 197 4.20 4.63 -16.74
C LEU A 197 3.55 3.27 -16.98
N SER A 198 2.22 3.18 -16.86
CA SER A 198 1.46 1.94 -17.05
C SER A 198 1.64 1.40 -18.46
N GLY A 199 1.51 2.22 -19.49
CA GLY A 199 1.65 1.81 -20.86
C GLY A 199 3.05 1.34 -21.23
N LEU A 200 4.09 2.04 -20.77
CA LEU A 200 5.48 1.65 -20.97
C LEU A 200 5.81 0.34 -20.25
N PHE A 201 5.31 0.17 -19.01
CA PHE A 201 5.46 -1.07 -18.26
C PHE A 201 4.75 -2.25 -18.93
N ALA A 202 3.49 -2.06 -19.36
CA ALA A 202 2.73 -3.08 -20.06
C ALA A 202 3.44 -3.50 -21.37
N LYS A 203 3.98 -2.52 -22.12
CA LYS A 203 4.73 -2.81 -23.35
C LYS A 203 6.03 -3.55 -23.07
N ARG A 204 6.78 -3.14 -22.03
CA ARG A 204 8.02 -3.81 -21.59
C ARG A 204 7.76 -5.25 -21.18
N LEU A 205 6.72 -5.52 -20.38
CA LEU A 205 6.29 -6.87 -20.03
C LEU A 205 5.91 -7.70 -21.27
N ALA A 206 5.17 -7.11 -22.21
CA ALA A 206 4.77 -7.79 -23.43
C ALA A 206 5.98 -8.21 -24.27
N HIS A 207 7.06 -7.41 -24.34
CA HIS A 207 8.30 -7.82 -24.99
C HIS A 207 8.94 -9.03 -24.30
N ALA A 208 9.06 -9.00 -22.98
CA ALA A 208 9.62 -10.08 -22.20
C ALA A 208 8.82 -11.38 -22.39
N ILE A 209 7.50 -11.32 -22.27
CA ILE A 209 6.60 -12.48 -22.43
C ILE A 209 6.71 -13.07 -23.84
N ALA A 210 6.81 -12.23 -24.87
CA ALA A 210 6.86 -12.69 -26.26
C ALA A 210 8.08 -13.57 -26.58
N VAL A 211 9.20 -13.40 -25.86
CA VAL A 211 10.43 -14.17 -26.08
C VAL A 211 10.60 -15.34 -25.11
N MET A 212 9.70 -15.52 -24.15
CA MET A 212 9.72 -16.66 -23.22
C MET A 212 9.50 -17.99 -23.96
N PRO A 213 10.07 -19.10 -23.48
CA PRO A 213 9.68 -20.44 -23.91
C PRO A 213 8.17 -20.69 -23.76
N ASP A 214 7.58 -21.57 -24.57
CA ASP A 214 6.13 -21.75 -24.65
C ASP A 214 5.45 -22.01 -23.31
N VAL A 215 6.04 -22.85 -22.46
CA VAL A 215 5.49 -23.18 -21.13
C VAL A 215 5.52 -21.96 -20.21
N GLU A 216 6.65 -21.28 -20.12
CA GLU A 216 6.82 -20.07 -19.31
C GLU A 216 5.93 -18.93 -19.82
N ARG A 217 5.79 -18.79 -21.14
CA ARG A 217 4.92 -17.79 -21.78
C ARG A 217 3.46 -18.03 -21.43
N ALA A 218 2.99 -19.28 -21.45
CA ALA A 218 1.62 -19.60 -21.05
C ALA A 218 1.36 -19.26 -19.59
N GLU A 219 2.29 -19.59 -18.69
CA GLU A 219 2.20 -19.25 -17.27
C GLU A 219 2.23 -17.73 -17.06
N ALA A 220 3.18 -17.01 -17.67
CA ALA A 220 3.29 -15.55 -17.57
C ALA A 220 2.03 -14.84 -18.10
N THR A 221 1.43 -15.34 -19.19
CA THR A 221 0.20 -14.82 -19.76
C THR A 221 -0.99 -15.04 -18.81
N SER A 222 -1.11 -16.23 -18.22
CA SER A 222 -2.13 -16.54 -17.22
C SER A 222 -1.99 -15.63 -15.98
N ARG A 223 -0.77 -15.43 -15.50
CA ARG A 223 -0.47 -14.54 -14.37
C ARG A 223 -0.79 -13.09 -14.67
N LEU A 224 -0.47 -12.62 -15.88
CA LEU A 224 -0.83 -11.27 -16.34
C LEU A 224 -2.34 -11.07 -16.36
N ALA A 225 -3.09 -12.05 -16.86
CA ALA A 225 -4.56 -12.02 -16.86
C ALA A 225 -5.12 -11.96 -15.42
N ALA A 226 -4.57 -12.74 -14.49
CA ALA A 226 -4.93 -12.66 -13.07
C ALA A 226 -4.63 -11.29 -12.45
N LEU A 227 -3.49 -10.68 -12.78
CA LEU A 227 -3.14 -9.32 -12.33
C LEU A 227 -4.12 -8.26 -12.86
N GLN A 228 -4.60 -8.39 -14.11
CA GLN A 228 -5.62 -7.49 -14.66
C GLN A 228 -6.93 -7.58 -13.88
N VAL A 229 -7.37 -8.79 -13.55
CA VAL A 229 -8.57 -9.00 -12.73
C VAL A 229 -8.38 -8.42 -11.33
N LEU A 230 -7.24 -8.70 -10.67
CA LEU A 230 -6.90 -8.13 -9.36
C LEU A 230 -6.90 -6.60 -9.39
N HIS A 231 -6.37 -5.98 -10.45
CA HIS A 231 -6.34 -4.53 -10.60
C HIS A 231 -7.75 -3.92 -10.64
N VAL A 232 -8.67 -4.49 -11.43
CA VAL A 232 -10.06 -4.04 -11.50
C VAL A 232 -10.71 -4.10 -10.11
N HIS A 233 -10.53 -5.21 -9.41
CA HIS A 233 -11.09 -5.40 -8.08
C HIS A 233 -10.44 -4.51 -7.03
N ALA A 234 -9.15 -4.22 -7.12
CA ALA A 234 -8.48 -3.27 -6.24
C ALA A 234 -9.05 -1.85 -6.38
N ARG A 235 -9.44 -1.43 -7.61
CA ARG A 235 -10.15 -0.14 -7.81
C ARG A 235 -11.50 -0.12 -7.12
N CYS A 236 -12.31 -1.16 -7.30
CA CYS A 236 -13.61 -1.29 -6.65
C CYS A 236 -13.46 -1.28 -5.12
N LEU A 237 -12.50 -2.05 -4.59
CA LEU A 237 -12.25 -2.14 -3.15
C LEU A 237 -11.80 -0.80 -2.56
N ARG A 238 -11.06 0.02 -3.29
CA ARG A 238 -10.66 1.37 -2.82
C ARG A 238 -11.87 2.28 -2.57
N SER A 239 -12.88 2.23 -3.44
CA SER A 239 -14.14 2.98 -3.25
C SER A 239 -14.90 2.47 -2.00
N LEU A 240 -15.03 1.16 -1.87
CA LEU A 240 -15.64 0.53 -0.69
C LEU A 240 -14.86 0.85 0.60
N HIS A 241 -13.55 0.93 0.53
CA HIS A 241 -12.71 1.30 1.67
C HIS A 241 -12.97 2.75 2.14
N LEU A 242 -13.20 3.69 1.23
CA LEU A 242 -13.60 5.05 1.58
C LEU A 242 -14.95 5.07 2.33
N ASP A 243 -15.91 4.25 1.91
CA ASP A 243 -17.17 4.06 2.64
C ASP A 243 -16.91 3.57 4.09
N ALA A 244 -15.99 2.62 4.25
CA ALA A 244 -15.62 2.12 5.57
C ALA A 244 -14.91 3.19 6.43
N MET A 245 -14.00 3.94 5.83
CA MET A 245 -13.30 5.05 6.50
C MET A 245 -14.23 6.18 6.90
N ALA A 246 -15.34 6.39 6.18
CA ALA A 246 -16.40 7.33 6.59
C ALA A 246 -17.27 6.75 7.71
N CYS A 247 -17.70 5.48 7.59
CA CYS A 247 -18.63 4.83 8.50
C CYS A 247 -18.05 4.55 9.90
N LEU A 248 -16.85 3.99 9.97
CA LEU A 248 -16.31 3.46 11.23
C LEU A 248 -16.08 4.53 12.30
N PRO A 249 -15.53 5.73 11.99
CA PRO A 249 -15.43 6.81 12.95
C PRO A 249 -16.82 7.28 13.45
N LEU A 250 -17.77 7.46 12.52
CA LEU A 250 -19.10 7.93 12.83
C LEU A 250 -19.90 6.93 13.66
N SER A 251 -19.68 5.63 13.48
CA SER A 251 -20.35 4.60 14.28
C SER A 251 -19.95 4.59 15.76
N ARG A 252 -18.78 5.16 16.10
CA ARG A 252 -18.30 5.27 17.49
C ARG A 252 -18.93 6.45 18.25
N GLY A 253 -19.35 7.49 17.53
CA GLY A 253 -19.92 8.72 18.07
C GLY A 253 -21.44 8.71 18.20
N LEU A 254 -22.12 7.59 17.92
CA LEU A 254 -23.58 7.47 18.01
C LEU A 254 -24.06 7.41 19.47
N HIS A 255 -23.91 8.52 20.18
CA HIS A 255 -24.48 8.73 21.52
C HIS A 255 -25.64 9.72 21.43
N GLY A 256 -26.71 9.41 20.70
CA GLY A 256 -27.85 10.28 20.58
C GLY A 256 -28.87 9.81 19.55
N ASP A 257 -29.98 10.51 19.48
CA ASP A 257 -31.05 10.23 18.53
C ASP A 257 -30.77 10.93 17.18
N ALA A 258 -29.98 10.27 16.35
CA ALA A 258 -29.65 10.68 14.98
C ALA A 258 -30.12 9.61 13.97
N PRO A 259 -31.44 9.48 13.72
CA PRO A 259 -31.99 8.40 12.91
C PRO A 259 -31.45 8.43 11.46
N ALA A 260 -31.28 9.61 10.87
CA ALA A 260 -30.72 9.77 9.52
C ALA A 260 -29.28 9.23 9.42
N LEU A 261 -28.43 9.52 10.40
CA LEU A 261 -27.07 9.00 10.45
C LEU A 261 -27.05 7.48 10.64
N ARG A 262 -27.90 6.96 11.53
CA ARG A 262 -28.02 5.51 11.75
C ARG A 262 -28.45 4.80 10.47
N GLU A 263 -29.46 5.29 9.76
CA GLU A 263 -29.92 4.73 8.51
C GLU A 263 -28.84 4.78 7.42
N TRP A 264 -28.12 5.91 7.31
CA TRP A 264 -27.02 6.05 6.37
C TRP A 264 -25.89 5.05 6.67
N LEU A 265 -25.49 4.88 7.94
CA LEU A 265 -24.49 3.91 8.37
C LEU A 265 -24.85 2.48 7.98
N LEU A 266 -26.11 2.07 8.26
CA LEU A 266 -26.55 0.71 7.94
C LEU A 266 -26.63 0.46 6.42
N ARG A 267 -27.12 1.43 5.65
CA ARG A 267 -27.16 1.33 4.17
C ARG A 267 -25.74 1.26 3.58
N THR A 268 -24.84 2.10 4.05
CA THR A 268 -23.45 2.13 3.56
C THR A 268 -22.73 0.85 3.93
N ALA A 269 -22.91 0.36 5.15
CA ALA A 269 -22.31 -0.91 5.59
C ALA A 269 -22.88 -2.12 4.84
N ALA A 270 -24.17 -2.13 4.51
CA ALA A 270 -24.78 -3.17 3.70
C ALA A 270 -24.25 -3.14 2.25
N ARG A 271 -24.11 -1.97 1.64
CA ARG A 271 -23.49 -1.80 0.31
C ARG A 271 -22.04 -2.28 0.31
N TYR A 272 -21.27 -1.90 1.33
CA TYR A 272 -19.90 -2.36 1.53
C TYR A 272 -19.83 -3.90 1.56
N ARG A 273 -20.65 -4.55 2.40
CA ARG A 273 -20.71 -6.01 2.52
C ARG A 273 -21.00 -6.65 1.16
N THR A 274 -22.04 -6.19 0.46
CA THR A 274 -22.39 -6.72 -0.88
C THR A 274 -21.22 -6.59 -1.87
N GLY A 275 -20.52 -5.45 -1.87
CA GLY A 275 -19.36 -5.23 -2.74
C GLY A 275 -18.18 -6.13 -2.41
N VAL A 276 -17.88 -6.33 -1.12
CA VAL A 276 -16.81 -7.25 -0.68
C VAL A 276 -17.17 -8.70 -0.98
N ASP A 277 -18.42 -9.13 -0.76
CA ASP A 277 -18.85 -10.48 -1.06
C ASP A 277 -18.74 -10.77 -2.57
N ALA A 278 -19.16 -9.84 -3.42
CA ALA A 278 -19.01 -9.95 -4.88
C ALA A 278 -17.53 -10.04 -5.31
N LEU A 279 -16.66 -9.22 -4.71
CA LEU A 279 -15.21 -9.29 -4.91
C LEU A 279 -14.67 -10.66 -4.52
N MET A 280 -15.05 -11.19 -3.37
CA MET A 280 -14.57 -12.49 -2.89
C MET A 280 -15.00 -13.64 -3.82
N VAL A 281 -16.23 -13.59 -4.33
CA VAL A 281 -16.72 -14.58 -5.32
C VAL A 281 -15.88 -14.53 -6.60
N ALA A 282 -15.59 -13.33 -7.11
CA ALA A 282 -14.74 -13.18 -8.29
C ALA A 282 -13.31 -13.70 -8.08
N LEU A 283 -12.74 -13.45 -6.89
CA LEU A 283 -11.38 -13.89 -6.55
C LEU A 283 -11.31 -15.38 -6.21
N ASP A 284 -12.41 -16.02 -5.83
CA ASP A 284 -12.48 -17.48 -5.68
C ASP A 284 -12.30 -18.23 -7.00
N ALA A 285 -12.61 -17.59 -8.12
CA ALA A 285 -12.37 -18.16 -9.45
C ALA A 285 -10.88 -18.09 -9.88
N LEU A 286 -10.05 -17.33 -9.18
CA LEU A 286 -8.63 -17.18 -9.50
C LEU A 286 -7.80 -18.13 -8.64
N PRO A 287 -7.05 -19.09 -9.22
CA PRO A 287 -6.13 -19.93 -8.47
C PRO A 287 -4.95 -19.08 -7.97
N LEU A 288 -4.56 -19.28 -6.72
CA LEU A 288 -3.31 -18.77 -6.16
C LEU A 288 -2.19 -19.79 -6.34
N ASP A 289 -2.51 -21.04 -6.05
CA ASP A 289 -1.69 -22.23 -6.23
C ASP A 289 -2.60 -23.45 -6.46
N ASP A 290 -2.00 -24.66 -6.52
CA ASP A 290 -2.75 -25.91 -6.72
C ASP A 290 -3.74 -26.26 -5.60
N SER A 291 -3.63 -25.61 -4.44
CA SER A 291 -4.38 -25.95 -3.22
C SER A 291 -5.44 -24.92 -2.83
N GLN A 292 -5.28 -23.66 -3.25
CA GLN A 292 -6.18 -22.59 -2.83
C GLN A 292 -6.40 -21.49 -3.89
N SER A 293 -7.57 -20.86 -3.79
CA SER A 293 -7.91 -19.66 -4.57
C SER A 293 -7.43 -18.38 -3.88
N MET A 294 -7.30 -17.30 -4.67
CA MET A 294 -6.97 -15.97 -4.15
C MET A 294 -8.01 -15.47 -3.15
N GLY A 295 -9.30 -15.71 -3.40
CA GLY A 295 -10.37 -15.34 -2.48
C GLY A 295 -10.28 -16.06 -1.15
N ARG A 296 -9.96 -17.35 -1.14
CA ARG A 296 -9.75 -18.12 0.09
C ARG A 296 -8.55 -17.59 0.89
N HIS A 297 -7.45 -17.27 0.22
CA HIS A 297 -6.26 -16.68 0.82
C HIS A 297 -6.58 -15.35 1.52
N LEU A 298 -7.30 -14.45 0.84
CA LEU A 298 -7.68 -13.16 1.40
C LEU A 298 -8.65 -13.28 2.59
N ARG A 299 -9.62 -14.20 2.53
CA ARG A 299 -10.51 -14.47 3.69
C ARG A 299 -9.73 -14.96 4.90
N ALA A 300 -8.77 -15.84 4.70
CA ALA A 300 -7.91 -16.32 5.79
C ALA A 300 -7.11 -15.18 6.43
N GLY A 301 -6.63 -14.21 5.62
CA GLY A 301 -5.92 -13.01 6.09
C GLY A 301 -6.80 -12.02 6.87
N CYS A 302 -8.12 -12.00 6.61
CA CYS A 302 -9.09 -11.18 7.36
C CYS A 302 -9.53 -11.82 8.68
N GLY A 303 -9.05 -13.01 9.03
CA GLY A 303 -9.49 -13.75 10.21
C GLY A 303 -10.85 -14.45 10.03
N HIS A 304 -11.52 -14.77 11.14
CA HIS A 304 -12.79 -15.51 11.11
C HIS A 304 -13.96 -14.63 10.62
N LEU A 305 -14.04 -14.38 9.30
CA LEU A 305 -15.19 -13.68 8.71
C LEU A 305 -16.50 -14.46 8.88
N ALA A 306 -16.43 -15.79 8.99
CA ALA A 306 -17.60 -16.64 9.18
C ALA A 306 -18.29 -16.45 10.54
N ASP A 307 -17.57 -15.97 11.55
CA ASP A 307 -18.08 -15.79 12.92
C ASP A 307 -18.59 -14.35 13.16
N VAL A 308 -18.59 -13.49 12.15
CA VAL A 308 -19.03 -12.08 12.28
C VAL A 308 -20.53 -11.99 11.98
N ASP A 309 -21.33 -12.53 12.90
CA ASP A 309 -22.81 -12.48 12.81
C ASP A 309 -23.42 -11.20 13.40
N ASP A 310 -22.58 -10.29 13.91
CA ASP A 310 -22.99 -9.07 14.64
C ASP A 310 -23.44 -7.89 13.76
N GLY A 311 -23.73 -8.15 12.50
CA GLY A 311 -24.26 -7.16 11.58
C GLY A 311 -23.23 -6.47 10.65
N PRO A 312 -23.69 -5.61 9.74
CA PRO A 312 -22.87 -5.07 8.64
C PRO A 312 -21.66 -4.25 9.07
N LEU A 313 -21.74 -3.54 10.19
CA LEU A 313 -20.62 -2.74 10.73
C LEU A 313 -19.50 -3.61 11.31
N SER A 314 -19.84 -4.74 11.93
CA SER A 314 -18.86 -5.71 12.44
C SER A 314 -18.13 -6.38 11.28
N TYR A 315 -18.85 -6.75 10.24
CA TYR A 315 -18.27 -7.26 9.00
C TYR A 315 -17.29 -6.23 8.37
N MET A 316 -17.70 -4.97 8.27
CA MET A 316 -16.86 -3.89 7.75
C MET A 316 -15.55 -3.74 8.55
N ARG A 317 -15.60 -3.82 9.90
CA ARG A 317 -14.39 -3.79 10.74
C ARG A 317 -13.48 -4.99 10.51
N ALA A 318 -14.05 -6.18 10.40
CA ALA A 318 -13.29 -7.41 10.17
C ALA A 318 -12.56 -7.42 8.83
N THR A 319 -13.13 -6.75 7.81
CA THR A 319 -12.57 -6.68 6.46
C THR A 319 -11.67 -5.45 6.19
N MET A 320 -11.42 -4.61 7.20
CA MET A 320 -10.53 -3.44 7.07
C MET A 320 -9.12 -3.78 6.54
N PRO A 321 -8.50 -4.94 6.85
CA PRO A 321 -7.19 -5.30 6.30
C PRO A 321 -7.22 -5.68 4.81
N LEU A 322 -8.39 -5.90 4.23
CA LEU A 322 -8.54 -6.45 2.88
C LEU A 322 -7.82 -5.65 1.77
N PRO A 323 -7.85 -4.30 1.76
CA PRO A 323 -7.11 -3.53 0.75
C PRO A 323 -5.60 -3.77 0.79
N GLU A 324 -5.02 -3.85 1.98
CA GLU A 324 -3.59 -4.11 2.16
C GLU A 324 -3.22 -5.54 1.77
N LEU A 325 -4.06 -6.51 2.13
CA LEU A 325 -3.89 -7.91 1.74
C LEU A 325 -3.96 -8.07 0.22
N LEU A 326 -4.90 -7.39 -0.45
CA LEU A 326 -5.03 -7.42 -1.88
C LEU A 326 -3.84 -6.76 -2.59
N ASP A 327 -3.39 -5.61 -2.09
CA ASP A 327 -2.19 -4.92 -2.61
C ASP A 327 -0.94 -5.79 -2.44
N ARG A 328 -0.82 -6.52 -1.33
CA ARG A 328 0.28 -7.46 -1.08
C ARG A 328 0.24 -8.63 -2.05
N LEU A 329 -0.93 -9.25 -2.21
CA LEU A 329 -1.13 -10.35 -3.15
C LEU A 329 -0.78 -9.91 -4.59
N TYR A 330 -1.25 -8.73 -4.98
CA TYR A 330 -0.92 -8.15 -6.29
C TYR A 330 0.60 -7.99 -6.46
N ARG A 331 1.29 -7.42 -5.47
CA ARG A 331 2.75 -7.25 -5.51
C ARG A 331 3.49 -8.58 -5.61
N GLN A 332 3.07 -9.60 -4.87
CA GLN A 332 3.67 -10.93 -4.93
C GLN A 332 3.52 -11.56 -6.32
N GLN A 333 2.31 -11.51 -6.90
CA GLN A 333 2.07 -12.03 -8.24
C GLN A 333 2.86 -11.26 -9.31
N LEU A 334 2.94 -9.93 -9.18
CA LEU A 334 3.70 -9.09 -10.08
C LEU A 334 5.22 -9.33 -9.94
N ALA A 335 5.72 -9.55 -8.71
CA ALA A 335 7.15 -9.83 -8.49
C ALA A 335 7.61 -11.11 -9.19
N GLN A 336 6.80 -12.16 -9.16
CA GLN A 336 7.10 -13.41 -9.88
C GLN A 336 7.15 -13.19 -11.40
N LEU A 337 6.20 -12.42 -11.95
CA LEU A 337 6.20 -12.06 -13.37
C LEU A 337 7.42 -11.20 -13.73
N VAL A 338 7.76 -10.24 -12.87
CA VAL A 338 8.93 -9.37 -13.02
C VAL A 338 10.23 -10.16 -12.96
N THR A 339 10.32 -11.18 -12.10
CA THR A 339 11.50 -12.05 -12.01
C THR A 339 11.73 -12.80 -13.33
N GLN A 340 10.66 -13.34 -13.93
CA GLN A 340 10.76 -13.99 -15.25
C GLN A 340 11.13 -12.96 -16.34
N ALA A 341 10.54 -11.77 -16.31
CA ALA A 341 10.82 -10.71 -17.28
C ALA A 341 12.26 -10.17 -17.17
N ASP A 342 12.77 -9.96 -15.95
CA ASP A 342 14.17 -9.52 -15.73
C ASP A 342 15.18 -10.55 -16.26
N LEU A 343 14.89 -11.84 -16.08
CA LEU A 343 15.72 -12.91 -16.66
C LEU A 343 15.77 -12.81 -18.19
N GLN A 344 14.61 -12.62 -18.85
CA GLN A 344 14.57 -12.47 -20.31
C GLN A 344 15.31 -11.21 -20.77
N GLU A 345 15.21 -10.09 -20.04
CA GLU A 345 15.97 -8.88 -20.33
C GLU A 345 17.48 -9.12 -20.28
N GLN A 346 17.95 -9.84 -19.28
CA GLN A 346 19.37 -10.19 -19.16
C GLN A 346 19.83 -11.06 -20.34
N LEU A 347 19.05 -12.09 -20.69
CA LEU A 347 19.37 -12.99 -21.81
C LEU A 347 19.43 -12.26 -23.17
N HIS A 348 18.62 -11.19 -23.34
CA HIS A 348 18.56 -10.41 -24.57
C HIS A 348 19.42 -9.13 -24.53
N GLY A 349 20.25 -8.95 -23.48
CA GLY A 349 21.16 -7.82 -23.36
C GLY A 349 20.47 -6.47 -23.13
N ILE A 350 19.22 -6.47 -22.67
CA ILE A 350 18.48 -5.26 -22.33
C ILE A 350 19.09 -4.65 -21.07
N GLN A 351 19.45 -3.36 -21.14
CA GLN A 351 20.05 -2.66 -20.01
C GLN A 351 18.98 -2.33 -18.97
N PRO A 352 19.12 -2.76 -17.70
CA PRO A 352 18.10 -2.54 -16.66
C PRO A 352 17.91 -1.05 -16.37
N ILE A 353 16.75 -0.70 -15.79
CA ILE A 353 16.49 0.69 -15.35
C ILE A 353 17.53 1.11 -14.32
N ARG A 354 17.88 0.23 -13.38
CA ARG A 354 18.89 0.47 -12.36
C ARG A 354 19.84 -0.70 -12.24
N LEU A 355 21.14 -0.42 -12.38
CA LEU A 355 22.20 -1.38 -12.05
C LEU A 355 22.33 -1.44 -10.53
N VAL A 356 22.26 -2.62 -9.95
CA VAL A 356 22.54 -2.87 -8.54
C VAL A 356 23.93 -3.46 -8.43
N ASN A 357 24.90 -2.67 -7.96
CA ASN A 357 26.25 -3.13 -7.72
C ASN A 357 26.37 -3.74 -6.32
N PHE A 358 26.43 -5.06 -6.21
CA PHE A 358 26.72 -5.77 -4.96
C PHE A 358 28.22 -5.83 -4.62
N ALA A 359 29.10 -5.26 -5.43
CA ALA A 359 30.54 -5.38 -5.28
C ALA A 359 31.13 -4.71 -4.03
N LYS A 360 30.31 -4.17 -3.11
CA LYS A 360 30.78 -3.49 -1.92
C LYS A 360 30.31 -4.06 -0.57
N THR A 361 29.65 -5.20 -0.56
CA THR A 361 29.41 -5.89 0.71
C THR A 361 30.60 -6.84 0.91
N PRO A 362 31.52 -6.58 1.87
CA PRO A 362 32.54 -7.56 2.20
C PRO A 362 31.82 -8.85 2.62
N PRO A 363 32.34 -10.04 2.25
CA PRO A 363 31.75 -11.29 2.70
C PRO A 363 31.69 -11.25 4.22
N ALA A 364 30.54 -11.60 4.78
CA ALA A 364 30.39 -11.76 6.21
C ALA A 364 31.54 -12.65 6.71
N ALA A 365 32.33 -12.14 7.65
CA ALA A 365 33.41 -12.92 8.24
C ALA A 365 32.81 -14.23 8.76
N ALA A 366 33.35 -15.35 8.30
CA ALA A 366 32.95 -16.67 8.76
C ALA A 366 33.07 -16.69 10.30
N PRO A 367 32.10 -17.25 11.02
CA PRO A 367 32.20 -17.39 12.46
C PRO A 367 33.41 -18.29 12.76
N ALA A 368 34.32 -17.77 13.61
CA ALA A 368 35.46 -18.49 14.16
C ALA A 368 35.01 -19.52 15.17
#